data_48113d53b48723ae26261e48f94de58a
#
_entry.id   48113d53b48723ae26261e48f94de58a
#
_cell.length_a   1.000
_cell.length_b   1.000
_cell.length_c   1.000
_cell.angle_alpha   90.00
_cell.angle_beta   90.00
_cell.angle_gamma   90.00
#
_symmetry.space_group_name_H-M   'P 1'
#
loop_
_entity.id
_entity.type
_entity.pdbx_description
1 polymer ?
#
loop_
_entity_poly.entity_id
_entity_poly.type
_entity_poly.pdbx_seq_one_letter_code
_entity_poly.pdbx_strand_id
1 'polypeptide(L)'
;MQTVWKNDLPELLGPMTTKELRQNMRRGSFVFPFLLIQLLAILATVFEFQRGEVYRIDDGVGMLNVMLLVESGPFWAIVGAVCVVVMPLGGIILMGQELEEGNHELLLLTKLGRWKIVLGKFLTLWGLCTLTFVSLLPFVVVRYALGEVEWWYELACSTTVVGGSALVCAGVIGASAFKTIAGRVAMLLLFLISMLAGCGIPLAFSATVTKGCGIFYHLTAFSAVICYVSTGLALARSRLRLVVLAYEVKPSGMVIALLVCMPFAIGMVTTITWSFGGFVGLLGMALVSLRLDVSPKAPKWVKPPVANTPTPPALPT
;
A
#
# COMPACT_ATOMS: atom_id res chain seq x y z
N MET A 1 3.36 -33.96 -30.24
CA MET A 1 4.04 -32.65 -30.31
C MET A 1 3.28 -31.67 -29.46
N GLN A 2 3.64 -31.54 -28.17
CA GLN A 2 3.08 -30.52 -27.28
C GLN A 2 3.86 -29.26 -27.52
N THR A 3 3.26 -28.28 -28.16
CA THR A 3 3.79 -26.91 -28.23
C THR A 3 3.79 -26.32 -26.84
N VAL A 4 4.96 -26.32 -26.21
CA VAL A 4 5.20 -25.58 -24.97
C VAL A 4 5.07 -24.11 -25.32
N TRP A 5 3.93 -23.51 -24.97
CA TRP A 5 3.77 -22.07 -24.97
C TRP A 5 4.73 -21.51 -23.92
N LYS A 6 5.93 -21.11 -24.35
CA LYS A 6 6.83 -20.32 -23.55
C LYS A 6 6.07 -19.04 -23.20
N ASN A 7 5.76 -18.85 -21.92
CA ASN A 7 5.21 -17.60 -21.43
C ASN A 7 6.26 -16.50 -21.65
N ASP A 8 6.06 -15.69 -22.67
CA ASP A 8 6.96 -14.59 -23.04
C ASP A 8 6.85 -13.36 -22.11
N LEU A 9 6.17 -13.50 -20.98
CA LEU A 9 6.17 -12.47 -19.96
C LEU A 9 7.39 -12.66 -19.06
N PRO A 10 8.19 -11.58 -18.84
CA PRO A 10 9.34 -11.67 -17.96
C PRO A 10 8.90 -12.14 -16.57
N GLU A 11 9.60 -13.13 -16.01
CA GLU A 11 9.35 -13.72 -14.68
C GLU A 11 9.58 -12.75 -13.52
N LEU A 12 9.69 -11.44 -13.78
CA LEU A 12 9.81 -10.36 -12.82
C LEU A 12 8.64 -10.30 -11.84
N LEU A 13 7.45 -10.65 -12.30
CA LEU A 13 6.26 -10.79 -11.46
C LEU A 13 5.99 -12.28 -11.30
N GLY A 14 6.06 -12.78 -10.07
CA GLY A 14 5.78 -14.19 -9.80
C GLY A 14 4.44 -14.66 -10.40
N PRO A 15 4.29 -15.95 -10.74
CA PRO A 15 3.11 -16.47 -11.45
C PRO A 15 1.79 -16.19 -10.73
N MET A 16 1.83 -16.09 -9.38
CA MET A 16 0.67 -15.73 -8.56
C MET A 16 0.22 -14.30 -8.82
N THR A 17 1.15 -13.34 -8.82
CA THR A 17 0.85 -11.92 -9.06
C THR A 17 0.29 -11.69 -10.45
N THR A 18 0.86 -12.37 -11.47
CA THR A 18 0.38 -12.29 -12.86
C THR A 18 -1.04 -12.83 -12.99
N LYS A 19 -1.35 -13.96 -12.33
CA LYS A 19 -2.71 -14.55 -12.34
C LYS A 19 -3.70 -13.59 -11.67
N GLU A 20 -3.40 -13.09 -10.49
CA GLU A 20 -4.27 -12.17 -9.74
C GLU A 20 -4.48 -10.86 -10.49
N LEU A 21 -3.43 -10.29 -11.09
CA LEU A 21 -3.54 -9.07 -11.88
C LEU A 21 -4.51 -9.26 -13.07
N ARG A 22 -4.34 -10.33 -13.85
CA ARG A 22 -5.25 -10.65 -14.96
C ARG A 22 -6.69 -10.87 -14.52
N GLN A 23 -6.89 -11.52 -13.38
CA GLN A 23 -8.22 -11.78 -12.83
C GLN A 23 -8.89 -10.49 -12.37
N ASN A 24 -8.16 -9.63 -11.67
CA ASN A 24 -8.68 -8.36 -11.15
C ASN A 24 -8.95 -7.35 -12.27
N MET A 25 -8.13 -7.28 -13.32
CA MET A 25 -8.37 -6.41 -14.48
C MET A 25 -9.67 -6.74 -15.24
N ARG A 26 -10.19 -7.96 -15.13
CA ARG A 26 -11.46 -8.37 -15.76
C ARG A 26 -12.67 -8.15 -14.88
N ARG A 27 -12.49 -7.84 -13.59
CA ARG A 27 -13.60 -7.59 -12.67
C ARG A 27 -14.21 -6.22 -12.91
N GLY A 28 -15.53 -6.15 -12.89
CA GLY A 28 -16.27 -4.89 -13.00
C GLY A 28 -15.87 -3.87 -11.93
N SER A 29 -15.48 -4.34 -10.74
CA SER A 29 -14.97 -3.49 -9.66
C SER A 29 -13.68 -2.70 -10.01
N PHE A 30 -12.94 -3.12 -11.02
CA PHE A 30 -11.81 -2.37 -11.57
C PHE A 30 -12.21 -1.60 -12.83
N VAL A 31 -12.91 -2.25 -13.77
CA VAL A 31 -13.24 -1.68 -15.08
C VAL A 31 -14.10 -0.42 -14.96
N PHE A 32 -15.12 -0.42 -14.11
CA PHE A 32 -15.99 0.75 -13.94
C PHE A 32 -15.27 1.97 -13.37
N PRO A 33 -14.53 1.89 -12.24
CA PRO A 33 -13.74 3.02 -11.76
C PRO A 33 -12.69 3.49 -12.77
N PHE A 34 -12.07 2.56 -13.51
CA PHE A 34 -11.09 2.89 -14.55
C PHE A 34 -11.70 3.70 -15.69
N LEU A 35 -12.87 3.31 -16.22
CA LEU A 35 -13.55 4.07 -17.27
C LEU A 35 -14.09 5.41 -16.74
N LEU A 36 -14.64 5.39 -15.53
CA LEU A 36 -15.17 6.59 -14.89
C LEU A 36 -14.10 7.66 -14.69
N ILE A 37 -12.90 7.28 -14.23
CA ILE A 37 -11.83 8.27 -14.02
C ILE A 37 -11.33 8.84 -15.34
N GLN A 38 -11.28 8.07 -16.43
CA GLN A 38 -10.91 8.59 -17.74
C GLN A 38 -11.89 9.69 -18.20
N LEU A 39 -13.19 9.42 -18.06
CA LEU A 39 -14.23 10.38 -18.39
C LEU A 39 -14.12 11.64 -17.50
N LEU A 40 -13.98 11.46 -16.18
CA LEU A 40 -13.87 12.59 -15.25
C LEU A 40 -12.60 13.40 -15.48
N ALA A 41 -11.48 12.76 -15.85
CA ALA A 41 -10.23 13.45 -16.17
C ALA A 41 -10.38 14.34 -17.41
N ILE A 42 -11.05 13.86 -18.46
CA ILE A 42 -11.37 14.66 -19.65
C ILE A 42 -12.20 15.88 -19.24
N LEU A 43 -13.30 15.68 -18.52
CA LEU A 43 -14.18 16.76 -18.10
C LEU A 43 -13.47 17.77 -17.21
N ALA A 44 -12.65 17.32 -16.27
CA ALA A 44 -11.86 18.19 -15.40
C ALA A 44 -10.85 19.03 -16.18
N THR A 45 -10.13 18.41 -17.11
CA THR A 45 -9.16 19.11 -17.96
C THR A 45 -9.83 20.19 -18.83
N VAL A 46 -10.96 19.86 -19.48
CA VAL A 46 -11.73 20.82 -20.26
C VAL A 46 -12.23 21.99 -19.39
N PHE A 47 -12.70 21.68 -18.18
CA PHE A 47 -13.19 22.69 -17.25
C PHE A 47 -12.07 23.64 -16.77
N GLU A 48 -10.87 23.12 -16.50
CA GLU A 48 -9.69 23.93 -16.14
C GLU A 48 -9.31 24.90 -17.26
N PHE A 49 -9.26 24.42 -18.51
CA PHE A 49 -8.94 25.27 -19.65
C PHE A 49 -9.99 26.36 -19.91
N GLN A 50 -11.27 26.07 -19.70
CA GLN A 50 -12.34 27.04 -19.85
C GLN A 50 -12.26 28.18 -18.82
N ARG A 51 -11.81 27.89 -17.59
CA ARG A 51 -11.66 28.91 -16.56
C ARG A 51 -10.42 29.77 -16.68
N GLY A 52 -9.40 29.30 -17.37
CA GLY A 52 -8.13 30.02 -17.53
C GLY A 52 -7.42 30.27 -16.19
N GLU A 53 -7.77 29.49 -15.13
CA GLU A 53 -7.15 29.62 -13.82
C GLU A 53 -5.76 28.97 -13.86
N VAL A 54 -4.72 29.79 -13.69
CA VAL A 54 -3.35 29.29 -13.48
C VAL A 54 -3.21 29.02 -11.98
N TYR A 55 -3.16 27.74 -11.62
CA TYR A 55 -2.93 27.34 -10.23
C TYR A 55 -1.45 27.58 -9.88
N ARG A 56 -1.17 28.73 -9.28
CA ARG A 56 0.14 29.05 -8.68
C ARG A 56 0.05 28.85 -7.19
N ILE A 57 0.89 27.99 -6.65
CA ILE A 57 1.09 27.88 -5.20
C ILE A 57 2.42 28.53 -4.91
N ASP A 58 2.38 29.63 -4.13
CA ASP A 58 3.56 30.42 -3.79
C ASP A 58 4.46 29.74 -2.73
N ASP A 59 3.96 28.73 -1.99
CA ASP A 59 4.69 28.06 -0.91
C ASP A 59 5.02 26.62 -1.30
N GLY A 60 6.29 26.35 -1.38
CA GLY A 60 7.01 25.09 -1.45
C GLY A 60 6.25 23.81 -1.81
N VAL A 61 6.44 23.34 -3.02
CA VAL A 61 5.86 22.11 -3.55
C VAL A 61 6.44 20.90 -2.84
N GLY A 62 5.62 20.19 -2.07
CA GLY A 62 6.04 19.04 -1.24
C GLY A 62 5.38 17.72 -1.61
N MET A 63 6.16 16.64 -1.66
CA MET A 63 5.65 15.28 -1.83
C MET A 63 4.78 14.85 -0.63
N LEU A 64 3.77 14.00 -0.87
CA LEU A 64 2.79 13.54 0.12
C LEU A 64 1.92 14.65 0.76
N ASN A 65 1.93 15.83 0.21
CA ASN A 65 0.99 16.86 0.61
C ASN A 65 -0.36 16.64 -0.10
N VAL A 66 -1.34 16.09 0.64
CA VAL A 66 -2.69 15.83 0.09
C VAL A 66 -3.39 17.16 -0.27
N MET A 67 -3.10 18.24 0.47
CA MET A 67 -3.64 19.56 0.15
C MET A 67 -3.18 20.03 -1.23
N LEU A 68 -1.95 19.69 -1.63
CA LEU A 68 -1.44 19.96 -2.97
C LEU A 68 -2.37 19.43 -4.06
N LEU A 69 -2.92 18.22 -3.91
CA LEU A 69 -3.83 17.63 -4.90
C LEU A 69 -5.16 18.38 -5.00
N VAL A 70 -5.64 18.94 -3.88
CA VAL A 70 -6.88 19.73 -3.86
C VAL A 70 -6.65 21.13 -4.43
N GLU A 71 -5.54 21.76 -4.08
CA GLU A 71 -5.17 23.11 -4.51
C GLU A 71 -4.70 23.15 -5.96
N SER A 72 -4.22 22.02 -6.51
CA SER A 72 -3.77 21.88 -7.90
C SER A 72 -4.89 21.85 -8.94
N GLY A 73 -6.12 21.97 -8.49
CA GLY A 73 -7.29 22.03 -9.37
C GLY A 73 -8.10 20.71 -9.41
N PRO A 74 -9.26 20.78 -10.08
CA PRO A 74 -10.21 19.68 -10.13
C PRO A 74 -9.63 18.39 -10.74
N PHE A 75 -8.70 18.49 -11.69
CA PHE A 75 -8.05 17.31 -12.27
C PHE A 75 -7.31 16.49 -11.20
N TRP A 76 -6.38 17.13 -10.46
CA TRP A 76 -5.61 16.43 -9.44
C TRP A 76 -6.45 16.01 -8.24
N ALA A 77 -7.47 16.79 -7.87
CA ALA A 77 -8.41 16.40 -6.82
C ALA A 77 -9.16 15.09 -7.19
N ILE A 78 -9.63 14.97 -8.44
CA ILE A 78 -10.32 13.75 -8.92
C ILE A 78 -9.33 12.58 -9.02
N VAL A 79 -8.14 12.79 -9.60
CA VAL A 79 -7.11 11.75 -9.71
C VAL A 79 -6.70 11.25 -8.31
N GLY A 80 -6.48 12.16 -7.38
CA GLY A 80 -6.17 11.83 -5.99
C GLY A 80 -7.31 11.05 -5.32
N ALA A 81 -8.54 11.53 -5.42
CA ALA A 81 -9.70 10.86 -4.82
C ALA A 81 -9.87 9.43 -5.35
N VAL A 82 -9.73 9.21 -6.64
CA VAL A 82 -9.93 7.88 -7.24
C VAL A 82 -8.71 6.98 -7.04
N CYS A 83 -7.50 7.42 -7.36
CA CYS A 83 -6.30 6.58 -7.32
C CYS A 83 -5.80 6.32 -5.88
N VAL A 84 -5.98 7.30 -4.96
CA VAL A 84 -5.49 7.17 -3.58
C VAL A 84 -6.54 6.60 -2.65
N VAL A 85 -7.85 6.83 -2.91
CA VAL A 85 -8.91 6.42 -1.98
C VAL A 85 -9.79 5.33 -2.58
N VAL A 86 -10.50 5.61 -3.68
CA VAL A 86 -11.55 4.71 -4.19
C VAL A 86 -10.99 3.36 -4.64
N MET A 87 -9.95 3.36 -5.45
CA MET A 87 -9.36 2.13 -5.97
C MET A 87 -8.72 1.26 -4.89
N PRO A 88 -7.88 1.80 -3.97
CA PRO A 88 -7.36 1.01 -2.86
C PRO A 88 -8.44 0.40 -1.97
N LEU A 89 -9.53 1.13 -1.69
CA LEU A 89 -10.64 0.63 -0.86
C LEU A 89 -11.33 -0.60 -1.49
N GLY A 90 -11.33 -0.72 -2.81
CA GLY A 90 -11.79 -1.93 -3.50
C GLY A 90 -11.05 -3.20 -3.07
N GLY A 91 -9.83 -3.07 -2.54
CA GLY A 91 -9.02 -4.18 -2.02
C GLY A 91 -9.41 -4.68 -0.63
N ILE A 92 -10.35 -4.02 0.09
CA ILE A 92 -10.70 -4.39 1.47
C ILE A 92 -11.29 -5.80 1.60
N ILE A 93 -11.81 -6.33 0.52
CA ILE A 93 -12.41 -7.66 0.43
C ILE A 93 -11.37 -8.70 -0.03
N LEU A 94 -10.25 -8.27 -0.59
CA LEU A 94 -9.31 -9.10 -1.35
C LEU A 94 -8.71 -10.26 -0.54
N MET A 95 -8.29 -10.02 0.71
CA MET A 95 -7.80 -11.07 1.59
C MET A 95 -8.92 -11.75 2.38
N GLY A 96 -10.02 -11.03 2.62
CA GLY A 96 -11.14 -11.55 3.40
C GLY A 96 -11.86 -12.70 2.71
N GLN A 97 -12.06 -12.63 1.40
CA GLN A 97 -12.69 -13.71 0.63
C GLN A 97 -11.88 -15.01 0.72
N GLU A 98 -10.56 -14.96 0.58
CA GLU A 98 -9.72 -16.15 0.69
C GLU A 98 -9.69 -16.75 2.09
N LEU A 99 -9.81 -15.91 3.13
CA LEU A 99 -9.91 -16.35 4.51
C LEU A 99 -11.26 -16.99 4.82
N GLU A 100 -12.34 -16.50 4.21
CA GLU A 100 -13.70 -17.01 4.37
C GLU A 100 -13.92 -18.30 3.57
N GLU A 101 -13.34 -18.41 2.38
CA GLU A 101 -13.45 -19.60 1.50
C GLU A 101 -12.52 -20.75 1.91
N GLY A 102 -11.67 -20.58 2.94
CA GLY A 102 -10.70 -21.62 3.35
C GLY A 102 -9.55 -21.85 2.35
N ASN A 103 -9.54 -21.16 1.21
CA ASN A 103 -8.52 -21.31 0.17
C ASN A 103 -7.12 -20.90 0.62
N HIS A 104 -7.02 -20.16 1.73
CA HIS A 104 -5.73 -19.78 2.33
C HIS A 104 -4.93 -21.01 2.82
N GLU A 105 -5.58 -22.11 3.20
CA GLU A 105 -4.91 -23.35 3.59
C GLU A 105 -4.21 -24.00 2.41
N LEU A 106 -4.84 -23.97 1.24
CA LEU A 106 -4.24 -24.47 0.00
C LEU A 106 -3.03 -23.63 -0.42
N LEU A 107 -3.08 -22.32 -0.22
CA LEU A 107 -1.95 -21.41 -0.49
C LEU A 107 -0.78 -21.67 0.49
N LEU A 108 -1.07 -22.03 1.73
CA LEU A 108 -0.05 -22.33 2.74
C LEU A 108 0.57 -23.72 2.56
N LEU A 109 -0.16 -24.67 1.94
CA LEU A 109 0.37 -25.97 1.50
C LEU A 109 1.39 -25.83 0.36
N THR A 110 1.28 -24.75 -0.46
CA THR A 110 2.34 -24.41 -1.39
C THR A 110 3.54 -23.88 -0.58
N LYS A 111 4.77 -24.24 -0.94
CA LYS A 111 6.01 -23.77 -0.28
C LYS A 111 6.24 -22.25 -0.36
N LEU A 112 5.17 -21.46 -0.53
CA LEU A 112 5.21 -20.01 -0.64
C LEU A 112 5.35 -19.37 0.75
N GLY A 113 6.40 -18.60 0.95
CA GLY A 113 6.59 -17.84 2.19
C GLY A 113 5.49 -16.77 2.36
N ARG A 114 5.04 -16.54 3.60
CA ARG A 114 4.00 -15.54 3.95
C ARG A 114 4.27 -14.15 3.38
N TRP A 115 5.53 -13.73 3.36
CA TRP A 115 5.93 -12.45 2.76
C TRP A 115 5.62 -12.38 1.26
N LYS A 116 5.87 -13.48 0.53
CA LYS A 116 5.58 -13.54 -0.91
C LYS A 116 4.09 -13.39 -1.20
N ILE A 117 3.23 -13.96 -0.35
CA ILE A 117 1.76 -13.86 -0.49
C ILE A 117 1.31 -12.41 -0.23
N VAL A 118 1.71 -11.81 0.90
CA VAL A 118 1.32 -10.46 1.26
C VAL A 118 1.85 -9.44 0.25
N LEU A 119 3.12 -9.56 -0.13
CA LEU A 119 3.74 -8.67 -1.12
C LEU A 119 3.11 -8.83 -2.50
N GLY A 120 2.78 -10.06 -2.91
CA GLY A 120 2.08 -10.32 -4.17
C GLY A 120 0.74 -9.59 -4.23
N LYS A 121 -0.08 -9.69 -3.18
CA LYS A 121 -1.37 -8.99 -3.10
C LYS A 121 -1.22 -7.47 -3.07
N PHE A 122 -0.24 -6.98 -2.32
CA PHE A 122 0.08 -5.55 -2.29
C PHE A 122 0.46 -5.05 -3.70
N LEU A 123 1.39 -5.73 -4.36
CA LEU A 123 1.84 -5.36 -5.70
C LEU A 123 0.71 -5.44 -6.73
N THR A 124 -0.21 -6.40 -6.59
CA THR A 124 -1.38 -6.49 -7.46
C THR A 124 -2.30 -5.29 -7.29
N LEU A 125 -2.67 -4.94 -6.05
CA LEU A 125 -3.58 -3.83 -5.77
C LEU A 125 -2.94 -2.48 -6.12
N TRP A 126 -1.73 -2.24 -5.63
CA TRP A 126 -0.98 -1.01 -5.93
C TRP A 126 -0.63 -0.90 -7.41
N GLY A 127 -0.31 -2.02 -8.07
CA GLY A 127 -0.07 -2.07 -9.50
C GLY A 127 -1.29 -1.66 -10.33
N LEU A 128 -2.51 -2.03 -9.91
CA LEU A 128 -3.75 -1.59 -10.55
C LEU A 128 -3.97 -0.08 -10.38
N CYS A 129 -3.72 0.45 -9.19
CA CYS A 129 -3.81 1.90 -8.94
C CYS A 129 -2.78 2.66 -9.78
N THR A 130 -1.54 2.18 -9.83
CA THR A 130 -0.46 2.77 -10.63
C THR A 130 -0.74 2.67 -12.12
N LEU A 131 -1.27 1.54 -12.60
CA LEU A 131 -1.66 1.36 -14.01
C LEU A 131 -2.74 2.37 -14.41
N THR A 132 -3.74 2.58 -13.54
CA THR A 132 -4.78 3.60 -13.77
C THR A 132 -4.15 4.98 -13.82
N PHE A 133 -3.27 5.31 -12.89
CA PHE A 133 -2.57 6.59 -12.90
C PHE A 133 -1.71 6.77 -14.16
N VAL A 134 -0.95 5.76 -14.59
CA VAL A 134 -0.14 5.80 -15.82
C VAL A 134 -1.00 6.07 -17.05
N SER A 135 -2.23 5.53 -17.10
CA SER A 135 -3.16 5.81 -18.20
C SER A 135 -3.64 7.27 -18.25
N LEU A 136 -3.49 8.02 -17.15
CA LEU A 136 -3.82 9.45 -17.07
C LEU A 136 -2.64 10.38 -17.37
N LEU A 137 -1.41 9.86 -17.49
CA LEU A 137 -0.22 10.67 -17.80
C LEU A 137 -0.36 11.52 -19.07
N PRO A 138 -1.02 11.09 -20.16
CA PRO A 138 -1.24 11.95 -21.31
C PRO A 138 -1.96 13.25 -20.96
N PHE A 139 -2.92 13.23 -20.02
CA PHE A 139 -3.62 14.45 -19.58
C PHE A 139 -2.70 15.38 -18.77
N VAL A 140 -1.79 14.81 -17.96
CA VAL A 140 -0.76 15.57 -17.23
C VAL A 140 0.16 16.29 -18.23
N VAL A 141 0.58 15.61 -19.31
CA VAL A 141 1.39 16.22 -20.38
C VAL A 141 0.63 17.34 -21.08
N VAL A 142 -0.66 17.14 -21.39
CA VAL A 142 -1.51 18.19 -22.00
C VAL A 142 -1.64 19.39 -21.07
N ARG A 143 -1.85 19.20 -19.76
CA ARG A 143 -1.91 20.28 -18.77
C ARG A 143 -0.60 21.07 -18.72
N TYR A 144 0.53 20.36 -18.68
CA TYR A 144 1.85 21.01 -18.72
C TYR A 144 2.05 21.83 -20.01
N ALA A 145 1.68 21.27 -21.17
CA ALA A 145 1.92 21.92 -22.47
C ALA A 145 1.03 23.16 -22.71
N LEU A 146 -0.18 23.17 -22.17
CA LEU A 146 -1.18 24.20 -22.44
C LEU A 146 -1.43 25.15 -21.25
N GLY A 147 -1.08 24.72 -20.03
CA GLY A 147 -1.55 25.35 -18.78
C GLY A 147 -0.53 26.26 -18.09
N GLU A 148 0.66 26.53 -18.65
CA GLU A 148 1.75 27.28 -17.97
C GLU A 148 2.09 26.77 -16.56
N VAL A 149 1.84 25.48 -16.28
CA VAL A 149 2.09 24.86 -14.98
C VAL A 149 3.56 24.45 -14.88
N GLU A 150 4.18 24.69 -13.73
CA GLU A 150 5.57 24.30 -13.52
C GLU A 150 5.74 22.76 -13.49
N TRP A 151 6.75 22.24 -14.19
CA TRP A 151 7.07 20.80 -14.24
C TRP A 151 7.22 20.15 -12.86
N TRP A 152 7.87 20.84 -11.92
CA TRP A 152 8.08 20.35 -10.56
C TRP A 152 6.78 20.12 -9.80
N TYR A 153 5.79 20.92 -10.10
CA TYR A 153 4.47 20.84 -9.53
C TYR A 153 3.74 19.57 -9.96
N GLU A 154 3.71 19.32 -11.26
CA GLU A 154 3.11 18.10 -11.82
C GLU A 154 3.83 16.84 -11.33
N LEU A 155 5.16 16.89 -11.17
CA LEU A 155 5.96 15.82 -10.60
C LEU A 155 5.62 15.56 -9.14
N ALA A 156 5.45 16.61 -8.33
CA ALA A 156 5.08 16.48 -6.93
C ALA A 156 3.68 15.89 -6.74
N CYS A 157 2.71 16.33 -7.55
CA CYS A 157 1.37 15.74 -7.57
C CYS A 157 1.41 14.26 -7.97
N SER A 158 2.15 13.93 -9.02
CA SER A 158 2.33 12.54 -9.49
C SER A 158 2.94 11.64 -8.41
N THR A 159 4.00 12.09 -7.77
CA THR A 159 4.66 11.33 -6.68
C THR A 159 3.76 11.21 -5.45
N THR A 160 2.94 12.22 -5.16
CA THR A 160 1.95 12.19 -4.08
C THR A 160 0.85 11.15 -4.35
N VAL A 161 0.36 11.05 -5.59
CA VAL A 161 -0.62 10.03 -5.97
C VAL A 161 -0.04 8.62 -5.87
N VAL A 162 1.16 8.39 -6.39
CA VAL A 162 1.83 7.08 -6.37
C VAL A 162 2.20 6.66 -4.94
N GLY A 163 2.77 7.56 -4.14
CA GLY A 163 3.12 7.32 -2.74
C GLY A 163 1.89 7.15 -1.85
N GLY A 164 0.91 8.04 -2.00
CA GLY A 164 -0.36 7.99 -1.28
C GLY A 164 -1.15 6.71 -1.56
N SER A 165 -1.23 6.29 -2.82
CA SER A 165 -1.86 5.01 -3.18
C SER A 165 -1.15 3.81 -2.56
N ALA A 166 0.19 3.81 -2.50
CA ALA A 166 0.96 2.75 -1.84
C ALA A 166 0.64 2.67 -0.34
N LEU A 167 0.57 3.82 0.35
CA LEU A 167 0.22 3.92 1.76
C LEU A 167 -1.16 3.33 2.05
N VAL A 168 -2.17 3.77 1.29
CA VAL A 168 -3.55 3.32 1.50
C VAL A 168 -3.71 1.84 1.11
N CYS A 169 -3.10 1.39 0.00
CA CYS A 169 -3.09 -0.03 -0.39
C CYS A 169 -2.50 -0.92 0.72
N ALA A 170 -1.38 -0.53 1.33
CA ALA A 170 -0.78 -1.29 2.42
C ALA A 170 -1.70 -1.36 3.65
N GLY A 171 -2.34 -0.23 4.02
CA GLY A 171 -3.33 -0.18 5.10
C GLY A 171 -4.55 -1.06 4.82
N VAL A 172 -5.08 -0.99 3.61
CA VAL A 172 -6.23 -1.80 3.17
C VAL A 172 -5.92 -3.30 3.22
N ILE A 173 -4.74 -3.72 2.74
CA ILE A 173 -4.32 -5.14 2.80
C ILE A 173 -4.12 -5.58 4.24
N GLY A 174 -3.51 -4.73 5.09
CA GLY A 174 -3.41 -4.99 6.53
C GLY A 174 -4.77 -5.17 7.20
N ALA A 175 -5.72 -4.30 6.89
CA ALA A 175 -7.08 -4.33 7.41
C ALA A 175 -7.89 -5.53 6.88
N SER A 176 -7.75 -5.87 5.60
CA SER A 176 -8.48 -6.97 4.95
C SER A 176 -8.19 -8.35 5.55
N ALA A 177 -7.07 -8.48 6.28
CA ALA A 177 -6.69 -9.71 6.98
C ALA A 177 -7.53 -10.00 8.25
N PHE A 178 -8.48 -9.13 8.61
CA PHE A 178 -9.39 -9.34 9.74
C PHE A 178 -10.66 -10.10 9.28
N LYS A 179 -11.17 -11.00 10.14
CA LYS A 179 -12.31 -11.86 9.82
C LYS A 179 -13.61 -11.09 9.61
N THR A 180 -13.90 -10.12 10.48
CA THR A 180 -15.19 -9.40 10.47
C THR A 180 -15.08 -8.09 9.66
N ILE A 181 -16.13 -7.71 8.94
CA ILE A 181 -16.19 -6.45 8.21
C ILE A 181 -15.98 -5.26 9.15
N ALA A 182 -16.61 -5.26 10.33
CA ALA A 182 -16.43 -4.23 11.34
C ALA A 182 -14.95 -4.14 11.79
N GLY A 183 -14.28 -5.28 11.98
CA GLY A 183 -12.85 -5.33 12.30
C GLY A 183 -11.97 -4.79 11.17
N ARG A 184 -12.32 -5.05 9.90
CA ARG A 184 -11.60 -4.49 8.73
C ARG A 184 -11.71 -2.96 8.70
N VAL A 185 -12.93 -2.44 8.86
CA VAL A 185 -13.17 -0.99 8.87
C VAL A 185 -12.47 -0.32 10.06
N ALA A 186 -12.60 -0.88 11.26
CA ALA A 186 -11.96 -0.33 12.47
C ALA A 186 -10.43 -0.31 12.34
N MET A 187 -9.83 -1.36 11.79
CA MET A 187 -8.38 -1.42 11.58
C MET A 187 -7.89 -0.49 10.48
N LEU A 188 -8.67 -0.32 9.42
CA LEU A 188 -8.36 0.65 8.38
C LEU A 188 -8.41 2.07 8.94
N LEU A 189 -9.44 2.42 9.69
CA LEU A 189 -9.55 3.72 10.34
C LEU A 189 -8.38 3.96 11.32
N LEU A 190 -8.05 2.98 12.15
CA LEU A 190 -6.89 3.07 13.05
C LEU A 190 -5.58 3.29 12.27
N PHE A 191 -5.39 2.56 11.17
CA PHE A 191 -4.22 2.73 10.32
C PHE A 191 -4.16 4.12 9.70
N LEU A 192 -5.26 4.63 9.16
CA LEU A 192 -5.33 5.96 8.56
C LEU A 192 -5.09 7.07 9.60
N ILE A 193 -5.68 6.96 10.79
CA ILE A 193 -5.44 7.92 11.88
C ILE A 193 -3.97 7.90 12.31
N SER A 194 -3.40 6.71 12.51
CA SER A 194 -1.98 6.56 12.84
C SER A 194 -1.08 7.13 11.74
N MET A 195 -1.39 6.87 10.48
CA MET A 195 -0.66 7.37 9.32
C MET A 195 -0.73 8.91 9.24
N LEU A 196 -1.92 9.49 9.35
CA LEU A 196 -2.10 10.94 9.31
C LEU A 196 -1.33 11.64 10.44
N ALA A 197 -1.40 11.12 11.66
CA ALA A 197 -0.66 11.68 12.78
C ALA A 197 0.86 11.45 12.66
N GLY A 198 1.28 10.24 12.35
CA GLY A 198 2.70 9.86 12.28
C GLY A 198 3.45 10.37 11.06
N CYS A 199 2.75 10.67 9.95
CA CYS A 199 3.34 11.35 8.78
C CYS A 199 3.14 12.88 8.90
N GLY A 200 1.96 13.32 9.29
CA GLY A 200 1.59 14.73 9.29
C GLY A 200 2.42 15.57 10.26
N ILE A 201 2.64 15.08 11.48
CA ILE A 201 3.44 15.81 12.49
C ILE A 201 4.88 16.06 11.99
N PRO A 202 5.67 15.06 11.59
CA PRO A 202 7.04 15.29 11.13
C PRO A 202 7.12 16.07 9.82
N LEU A 203 6.16 15.91 8.90
CA LEU A 203 6.10 16.70 7.67
C LEU A 203 5.81 18.17 7.95
N ALA A 204 4.79 18.46 8.76
CA ALA A 204 4.47 19.82 9.16
C ALA A 204 5.64 20.48 9.89
N PHE A 205 6.28 19.74 10.80
CA PHE A 205 7.43 20.24 11.54
C PHE A 205 8.63 20.54 10.63
N SER A 206 8.93 19.64 9.69
CA SER A 206 10.02 19.86 8.71
C SER A 206 9.74 21.07 7.81
N ALA A 207 8.50 21.25 7.37
CA ALA A 207 8.10 22.40 6.54
C ALA A 207 8.23 23.73 7.30
N THR A 208 7.85 23.76 8.59
CA THR A 208 7.94 24.98 9.41
C THR A 208 9.38 25.36 9.75
N VAL A 209 10.23 24.38 10.07
CA VAL A 209 11.64 24.63 10.45
C VAL A 209 12.48 25.05 9.25
N THR A 210 12.24 24.46 8.08
CA THR A 210 13.00 24.79 6.86
C THR A 210 12.40 25.94 6.05
N LYS A 211 11.30 26.55 6.52
CA LYS A 211 10.54 27.60 5.82
C LYS A 211 10.19 27.19 4.38
N GLY A 212 9.70 25.94 4.22
CA GLY A 212 9.29 25.39 2.95
C GLY A 212 9.65 23.90 2.76
N CYS A 213 9.39 23.36 1.61
CA CYS A 213 9.63 21.95 1.29
C CYS A 213 11.09 21.69 0.85
N GLY A 214 12.01 21.73 1.81
CA GLY A 214 13.42 21.42 1.59
C GLY A 214 13.70 19.91 1.49
N ILE A 215 14.98 19.54 1.32
CA ILE A 215 15.42 18.15 1.18
C ILE A 215 15.00 17.27 2.36
N PHE A 216 14.99 17.81 3.58
CA PHE A 216 14.54 17.08 4.78
C PHE A 216 13.04 16.76 4.75
N TYR A 217 12.23 17.63 4.17
CA TYR A 217 10.82 17.37 3.94
C TYR A 217 10.64 16.15 3.02
N HIS A 218 11.33 16.14 1.89
CA HIS A 218 11.24 15.03 0.93
C HIS A 218 11.78 13.71 1.49
N LEU A 219 12.88 13.74 2.26
CA LEU A 219 13.40 12.57 2.98
C LEU A 219 12.40 12.05 4.01
N THR A 220 11.74 12.94 4.74
CA THR A 220 10.70 12.57 5.70
C THR A 220 9.49 11.95 5.00
N ALA A 221 9.04 12.53 3.87
CA ALA A 221 7.95 12.01 3.07
C ALA A 221 8.25 10.60 2.51
N PHE A 222 9.44 10.40 1.97
CA PHE A 222 9.88 9.10 1.48
C PHE A 222 9.97 8.05 2.61
N SER A 223 10.52 8.45 3.75
CA SER A 223 10.62 7.59 4.94
C SER A 223 9.24 7.24 5.50
N ALA A 224 8.26 8.14 5.40
CA ALA A 224 6.88 7.90 5.80
C ALA A 224 6.22 6.83 4.92
N VAL A 225 6.43 6.88 3.60
CA VAL A 225 5.94 5.82 2.69
C VAL A 225 6.54 4.47 3.09
N ILE A 226 7.86 4.38 3.26
CA ILE A 226 8.52 3.13 3.65
C ILE A 226 7.97 2.62 4.99
N CYS A 227 7.83 3.49 5.98
CA CYS A 227 7.38 3.16 7.32
C CYS A 227 5.96 2.57 7.32
N TYR A 228 5.00 3.28 6.75
CA TYR A 228 3.61 2.85 6.81
C TYR A 228 3.29 1.73 5.83
N VAL A 229 3.96 1.65 4.67
CA VAL A 229 3.87 0.47 3.79
C VAL A 229 4.39 -0.77 4.51
N SER A 230 5.58 -0.70 5.11
CA SER A 230 6.13 -1.85 5.85
C SER A 230 5.26 -2.26 7.04
N THR A 231 4.67 -1.30 7.76
CA THR A 231 3.76 -1.57 8.89
C THR A 231 2.44 -2.20 8.43
N GLY A 232 1.84 -1.71 7.35
CA GLY A 232 0.64 -2.31 6.76
C GLY A 232 0.87 -3.76 6.30
N LEU A 233 2.00 -4.01 5.65
CA LEU A 233 2.38 -5.37 5.25
C LEU A 233 2.70 -6.28 6.45
N ALA A 234 3.35 -5.76 7.49
CA ALA A 234 3.59 -6.49 8.73
C ALA A 234 2.28 -6.84 9.44
N LEU A 235 1.29 -5.92 9.43
CA LEU A 235 -0.04 -6.15 9.97
C LEU A 235 -0.74 -7.31 9.22
N ALA A 236 -0.73 -7.29 7.88
CA ALA A 236 -1.27 -8.36 7.07
C ALA A 236 -0.58 -9.70 7.36
N ARG A 237 0.75 -9.71 7.43
CA ARG A 237 1.54 -10.91 7.74
C ARG A 237 1.20 -11.50 9.12
N SER A 238 1.00 -10.64 10.13
CA SER A 238 0.69 -11.06 11.49
C SER A 238 -0.65 -11.81 11.61
N ARG A 239 -1.55 -11.58 10.66
CA ARG A 239 -2.89 -12.16 10.62
C ARG A 239 -3.02 -13.37 9.69
N LEU A 240 -2.04 -13.63 8.82
CA LEU A 240 -1.98 -14.85 8.02
C LEU A 240 -1.75 -16.05 8.98
N ARG A 241 -2.83 -16.70 9.37
CA ARG A 241 -2.80 -17.86 10.27
C ARG A 241 -2.26 -19.07 9.53
N LEU A 242 -1.30 -19.75 10.14
CA LEU A 242 -1.07 -21.16 9.87
C LEU A 242 -2.02 -21.93 10.77
N VAL A 243 -3.00 -22.59 10.20
CA VAL A 243 -3.68 -23.70 10.87
C VAL A 243 -2.73 -24.89 10.79
N VAL A 244 -1.79 -24.97 11.72
CA VAL A 244 -0.98 -26.14 11.89
C VAL A 244 -1.71 -27.01 12.90
N LEU A 245 -2.35 -28.08 12.39
CA LEU A 245 -2.88 -29.18 13.21
C LEU A 245 -3.69 -28.73 14.44
N ALA A 246 -4.99 -28.48 14.26
CA ALA A 246 -6.00 -28.36 15.33
C ALA A 246 -5.78 -27.28 16.42
N TYR A 247 -4.68 -26.55 16.42
CA TYR A 247 -4.39 -25.51 17.41
C TYR A 247 -4.49 -24.11 16.80
N GLU A 248 -5.55 -23.41 17.15
CA GLU A 248 -5.73 -22.00 16.82
C GLU A 248 -4.77 -21.15 17.65
N VAL A 249 -3.61 -20.82 17.09
CA VAL A 249 -2.70 -19.87 17.75
C VAL A 249 -3.28 -18.48 17.58
N LYS A 250 -3.62 -17.82 18.70
CA LYS A 250 -4.15 -16.44 18.68
C LYS A 250 -3.15 -15.50 18.01
N PRO A 251 -3.60 -14.67 17.06
CA PRO A 251 -2.73 -13.69 16.41
C PRO A 251 -2.22 -12.67 17.44
N SER A 252 -0.94 -12.31 17.36
CA SER A 252 -0.35 -11.32 18.25
C SER A 252 -0.96 -9.94 18.04
N GLY A 253 -1.25 -9.23 19.14
CA GLY A 253 -1.66 -7.81 19.10
C GLY A 253 -0.50 -6.82 19.02
N MET A 254 0.76 -7.29 18.99
CA MET A 254 1.94 -6.41 19.04
C MET A 254 1.99 -5.40 17.89
N VAL A 255 1.62 -5.82 16.66
CA VAL A 255 1.63 -4.91 15.52
C VAL A 255 0.55 -3.83 15.66
N ILE A 256 -0.60 -4.17 16.28
CA ILE A 256 -1.65 -3.18 16.57
C ILE A 256 -1.17 -2.20 17.63
N ALA A 257 -0.55 -2.70 18.70
CA ALA A 257 0.03 -1.84 19.73
C ALA A 257 1.12 -0.93 19.14
N LEU A 258 1.99 -1.48 18.28
CA LEU A 258 2.98 -0.69 17.55
C LEU A 258 2.31 0.43 16.74
N LEU A 259 1.26 0.12 15.98
CA LEU A 259 0.53 1.08 15.15
C LEU A 259 -0.06 2.23 15.99
N VAL A 260 -0.55 1.94 17.19
CA VAL A 260 -1.06 2.96 18.13
C VAL A 260 0.08 3.81 18.71
N CYS A 261 1.21 3.20 19.06
CA CYS A 261 2.35 3.89 19.66
C CYS A 261 3.21 4.67 18.66
N MET A 262 3.17 4.30 17.37
CA MET A 262 3.98 4.91 16.31
C MET A 262 3.89 6.43 16.25
N PRO A 263 2.69 7.07 16.18
CA PRO A 263 2.59 8.51 16.07
C PRO A 263 3.24 9.24 17.24
N PHE A 264 3.09 8.69 18.45
CA PHE A 264 3.68 9.26 19.67
C PHE A 264 5.21 9.14 19.66
N ALA A 265 5.74 7.97 19.30
CA ALA A 265 7.17 7.74 19.23
C ALA A 265 7.84 8.62 18.15
N ILE A 266 7.23 8.71 16.98
CA ILE A 266 7.73 9.54 15.88
C ILE A 266 7.63 11.03 16.25
N GLY A 267 6.50 11.46 16.80
CA GLY A 267 6.29 12.83 17.26
C GLY A 267 7.31 13.24 18.33
N MET A 268 7.55 12.38 19.33
CA MET A 268 8.55 12.62 20.37
C MET A 268 9.97 12.75 19.81
N VAL A 269 10.37 11.83 18.92
CA VAL A 269 11.69 11.89 18.28
C VAL A 269 11.81 13.16 17.43
N THR A 270 10.78 13.53 16.70
CA THR A 270 10.75 14.73 15.84
C THR A 270 10.91 16.01 16.67
N THR A 271 10.21 16.13 17.80
CA THR A 271 10.28 17.32 18.65
C THR A 271 11.63 17.46 19.36
N ILE A 272 12.24 16.34 19.79
CA ILE A 272 13.55 16.36 20.47
C ILE A 272 14.70 16.67 19.49
N THR A 273 14.63 16.14 18.29
CA THR A 273 15.75 16.19 17.33
C THR A 273 15.56 17.25 16.23
N TRP A 274 14.51 18.06 16.34
CA TRP A 274 14.12 19.05 15.34
C TRP A 274 13.95 18.39 13.96
N SER A 275 14.31 19.04 12.89
CA SER A 275 14.02 18.57 11.53
C SER A 275 14.65 17.22 11.13
N PHE A 276 15.73 16.78 11.81
CA PHE A 276 16.40 15.50 11.51
C PHE A 276 15.67 14.28 12.06
N GLY A 277 14.91 14.43 13.14
CA GLY A 277 14.30 13.30 13.85
C GLY A 277 13.14 12.66 13.12
N GLY A 278 12.46 13.41 12.27
CA GLY A 278 11.28 12.91 11.58
C GLY A 278 11.60 11.68 10.70
N PHE A 279 12.54 11.79 9.79
CA PHE A 279 12.89 10.68 8.90
C PHE A 279 13.60 9.54 9.62
N VAL A 280 14.46 9.83 10.62
CA VAL A 280 15.14 8.81 11.42
C VAL A 280 14.13 8.01 12.25
N GLY A 281 13.18 8.68 12.90
CA GLY A 281 12.11 8.02 13.63
C GLY A 281 11.25 7.12 12.76
N LEU A 282 10.88 7.59 11.57
CA LEU A 282 10.11 6.81 10.60
C LEU A 282 10.87 5.58 10.10
N LEU A 283 12.15 5.72 9.74
CA LEU A 283 12.98 4.59 9.32
C LEU A 283 13.22 3.60 10.46
N GLY A 284 13.45 4.09 11.67
CA GLY A 284 13.57 3.25 12.87
C GLY A 284 12.33 2.42 13.12
N MET A 285 11.14 3.03 13.02
CA MET A 285 9.87 2.33 13.18
C MET A 285 9.59 1.35 12.02
N ALA A 286 10.01 1.67 10.80
CA ALA A 286 9.96 0.73 9.67
C ALA A 286 10.78 -0.54 9.96
N LEU A 287 12.00 -0.38 10.45
CA LEU A 287 12.87 -1.51 10.84
C LEU A 287 12.26 -2.33 11.96
N VAL A 288 11.67 -1.68 12.98
CA VAL A 288 10.96 -2.37 14.07
C VAL A 288 9.79 -3.18 13.51
N SER A 289 8.97 -2.61 12.65
CA SER A 289 7.81 -3.30 12.07
C SER A 289 8.20 -4.52 11.23
N LEU A 290 9.30 -4.46 10.49
CA LEU A 290 9.83 -5.57 9.69
C LEU A 290 10.48 -6.66 10.55
N ARG A 291 11.17 -6.26 11.63
CA ARG A 291 11.89 -7.17 12.55
C ARG A 291 10.99 -7.84 13.57
N LEU A 292 9.83 -7.27 13.88
CA LEU A 292 8.85 -7.89 14.76
C LEU A 292 8.42 -9.24 14.17
N ASP A 293 9.05 -10.32 14.68
CA ASP A 293 8.66 -11.68 14.31
C ASP A 293 7.39 -12.06 15.08
N VAL A 294 6.28 -11.74 14.49
CA VAL A 294 4.92 -11.99 15.02
C VAL A 294 4.40 -13.35 14.55
N SER A 295 5.28 -14.19 14.04
CA SER A 295 4.90 -15.55 13.66
C SER A 295 4.46 -16.32 14.90
N PRO A 296 3.23 -16.85 14.94
CA PRO A 296 2.81 -17.72 16.03
C PRO A 296 3.74 -18.93 16.03
N LYS A 297 4.53 -19.06 17.09
CA LYS A 297 5.38 -20.25 17.31
C LYS A 297 4.50 -21.37 17.85
N ALA A 298 4.65 -22.56 17.29
CA ALA A 298 3.99 -23.74 17.84
C ALA A 298 4.37 -23.87 19.33
N PRO A 299 3.41 -24.17 20.21
CA PRO A 299 3.72 -24.40 21.62
C PRO A 299 4.82 -25.46 21.75
N LYS A 300 5.75 -25.29 22.70
CA LYS A 300 6.90 -26.18 22.89
C LYS A 300 6.51 -27.66 23.16
N TRP A 301 5.25 -27.91 23.55
CA TRP A 301 4.71 -29.24 23.79
C TRP A 301 4.21 -29.96 22.53
N VAL A 302 4.04 -29.21 21.40
CA VAL A 302 3.74 -29.84 20.11
C VAL A 302 5.06 -30.35 19.54
N LYS A 303 5.31 -31.63 19.68
CA LYS A 303 6.42 -32.29 19.00
C LYS A 303 6.15 -32.16 17.48
N PRO A 304 7.17 -31.77 16.68
CA PRO A 304 7.01 -31.83 15.23
C PRO A 304 6.59 -33.24 14.85
N PRO A 305 5.65 -33.45 13.91
CA PRO A 305 5.31 -34.79 13.46
C PRO A 305 6.60 -35.47 13.05
N VAL A 306 6.90 -36.56 13.68
CA VAL A 306 8.01 -37.41 13.25
C VAL A 306 7.72 -37.72 11.80
N ALA A 307 8.61 -37.32 10.92
CA ALA A 307 8.48 -37.63 9.50
C ALA A 307 8.60 -39.14 9.33
N ASN A 308 7.50 -39.84 9.60
CA ASN A 308 7.32 -41.17 9.12
C ASN A 308 7.18 -41.01 7.58
N THR A 309 8.30 -40.89 6.94
CA THR A 309 8.36 -41.13 5.51
C THR A 309 7.93 -42.58 5.33
N PRO A 310 6.74 -42.84 4.76
CA PRO A 310 6.41 -44.24 4.40
C PRO A 310 7.50 -44.65 3.42
N THR A 311 8.19 -45.71 3.78
CA THR A 311 9.18 -46.34 2.88
C THR A 311 8.45 -46.61 1.57
N PRO A 312 8.91 -46.08 0.42
CA PRO A 312 8.25 -46.34 -0.84
C PRO A 312 8.18 -47.87 -1.01
N PRO A 313 7.02 -48.42 -1.44
CA PRO A 313 6.90 -49.86 -1.67
C PRO A 313 8.01 -50.32 -2.59
N ALA A 314 8.70 -51.39 -2.22
CA ALA A 314 9.73 -51.98 -3.06
C ALA A 314 9.13 -52.28 -4.45
N LEU A 315 9.77 -51.74 -5.46
CA LEU A 315 9.39 -52.03 -6.84
C LEU A 315 9.44 -53.55 -7.06
N PRO A 316 8.41 -54.16 -7.62
CA PRO A 316 8.46 -55.60 -7.94
C PRO A 316 9.59 -55.81 -8.97
N THR A 317 10.50 -56.70 -8.63
CA THR A 317 11.59 -57.19 -9.48
C THR A 317 11.06 -58.00 -10.65
#